data_4583b3712c53be358f89092fbfb3143a
#
_entry.id   4583b3712c53be358f89092fbfb3143a
#
_cell.length_a   1.000
_cell.length_b   1.000
_cell.length_c   1.000
_cell.angle_alpha   90.00
_cell.angle_beta   90.00
_cell.angle_gamma   90.00
#
_symmetry.space_group_name_H-M   'P 1'
#
loop_
_entity.id
_entity.type
_entity.pdbx_description
1 polymer ?
#
loop_
_entity_poly.entity_id
_entity_poly.type
_entity_poly.pdbx_seq_one_letter_code
_entity_poly.pdbx_strand_id
1 'polypeptide(L)'
;MGGNPARIIQRGGESIHMIDSKHTDRSGPVFIVLASVCWSFGGLFIKFIPWSAMSIVGIRAFLAAIVFIIYRRSFKVEFTAGNILTAVCLSSTTVMYVFANKLTTAAAAILLQFTAPIFIILIYLIFYKKKPTLSAVIAVLLTLVGMMLFFAENLDSGAFWGNIMALISGLSMAGVYVCNKRPDTNPENALFLGFMINTCIGLPFALTEVTPDINAWVAVAFLGIVQVGFAYIFFSKGIKKTSALLACLISAIEPILNPIWVMLAGILGFLPELEIPGLFALIGGIVIILTVVGYNIWIEKTAVKDKNS
;
A
#
# COMPACT_ATOMS: atom_id res chain seq x y z
N MET A 1 8.21 6.92 -41.72
CA MET A 1 8.36 8.31 -41.22
C MET A 1 8.62 8.21 -39.73
N GLY A 2 9.89 8.36 -39.34
CA GLY A 2 10.36 8.19 -37.97
C GLY A 2 10.18 9.45 -37.14
N GLY A 3 9.30 9.41 -36.17
CA GLY A 3 9.16 10.44 -35.15
C GLY A 3 10.18 10.19 -34.03
N ASN A 4 11.16 11.09 -33.91
CA ASN A 4 12.20 11.08 -32.90
C ASN A 4 11.62 11.22 -31.48
N PRO A 5 11.79 10.24 -30.55
CA PRO A 5 11.25 10.30 -29.20
C PRO A 5 11.89 11.40 -28.31
N ALA A 6 12.96 12.04 -28.77
CA ALA A 6 13.66 13.09 -28.02
C ALA A 6 12.96 14.47 -28.07
N ARG A 7 11.89 14.67 -28.87
CA ARG A 7 11.19 15.98 -28.98
C ARG A 7 10.08 16.22 -27.97
N ILE A 8 9.77 15.28 -27.08
CA ILE A 8 8.72 15.43 -26.03
C ILE A 8 9.29 16.06 -24.74
N ILE A 9 10.62 16.23 -24.64
CA ILE A 9 11.29 16.69 -23.41
C ILE A 9 11.53 18.20 -23.37
N GLN A 10 11.28 18.93 -24.46
CA GLN A 10 11.52 20.40 -24.52
C GLN A 10 10.25 21.18 -24.81
N ARG A 11 9.38 21.34 -23.84
CA ARG A 11 8.45 22.47 -23.74
C ARG A 11 8.36 22.94 -22.30
N GLY A 12 8.95 24.15 -22.11
CA GLY A 12 8.56 25.14 -21.11
C GLY A 12 8.83 24.78 -19.66
N GLY A 13 9.58 25.61 -18.95
CA GLY A 13 9.81 25.58 -17.50
C GLY A 13 8.56 25.77 -16.66
N GLU A 14 7.58 24.89 -16.83
CA GLU A 14 6.54 24.69 -15.85
C GLU A 14 7.09 23.71 -14.81
N SER A 15 7.27 24.19 -13.59
CA SER A 15 7.43 23.37 -12.39
C SER A 15 6.21 22.45 -12.31
N ILE A 16 6.31 21.26 -12.94
CA ILE A 16 5.33 20.21 -12.70
C ILE A 16 5.53 19.83 -11.24
N HIS A 17 4.72 20.42 -10.37
CA HIS A 17 4.68 20.10 -8.96
C HIS A 17 4.60 18.58 -8.81
N MET A 18 5.23 17.99 -7.77
CA MET A 18 5.03 16.57 -7.37
C MET A 18 3.54 16.29 -7.12
N ILE A 19 2.75 17.32 -7.09
CA ILE A 19 1.31 17.41 -7.10
C ILE A 19 0.90 17.54 -8.56
N ASP A 20 0.36 16.47 -9.11
CA ASP A 20 -0.36 16.54 -10.38
C ASP A 20 -1.67 17.30 -10.09
N SER A 21 -1.58 18.65 -10.08
CA SER A 21 -2.67 19.55 -9.69
C SER A 21 -3.85 19.52 -10.65
N LYS A 22 -3.72 18.82 -11.78
CA LYS A 22 -4.76 18.78 -12.81
C LYS A 22 -5.99 17.94 -12.45
N HIS A 23 -5.92 17.05 -11.47
CA HIS A 23 -7.06 16.19 -11.08
C HIS A 23 -7.09 15.87 -9.58
N THR A 24 -7.39 16.84 -8.74
CA THR A 24 -7.90 16.54 -7.39
C THR A 24 -9.41 16.33 -7.48
N ASP A 25 -9.81 15.22 -8.08
CA ASP A 25 -11.15 14.71 -7.89
C ASP A 25 -11.24 14.21 -6.45
N ARG A 26 -12.06 14.86 -5.62
CA ARG A 26 -12.24 14.55 -4.19
C ARG A 26 -12.57 13.09 -3.92
N SER A 27 -13.02 12.34 -4.92
CA SER A 27 -13.27 10.91 -4.80
C SER A 27 -11.98 10.08 -4.69
N GLY A 28 -10.83 10.57 -5.18
CA GLY A 28 -9.56 9.85 -5.16
C GLY A 28 -9.09 9.49 -3.74
N PRO A 29 -8.90 10.47 -2.83
CA PRO A 29 -8.56 10.22 -1.44
C PRO A 29 -9.56 9.29 -0.73
N VAL A 30 -10.87 9.42 -0.98
CA VAL A 30 -11.90 8.56 -0.39
C VAL A 30 -11.70 7.10 -0.80
N PHE A 31 -11.42 6.83 -2.07
CA PHE A 31 -11.14 5.46 -2.51
C PHE A 31 -9.86 4.89 -1.88
N ILE A 32 -8.82 5.69 -1.65
CA ILE A 32 -7.62 5.23 -0.94
C ILE A 32 -7.93 4.93 0.54
N VAL A 33 -8.74 5.75 1.21
CA VAL A 33 -9.21 5.46 2.59
C VAL A 33 -9.97 4.14 2.63
N LEU A 34 -10.91 3.90 1.70
CA LEU A 34 -11.64 2.64 1.63
C LEU A 34 -10.72 1.43 1.41
N ALA A 35 -9.70 1.58 0.55
CA ALA A 35 -8.67 0.56 0.38
C ALA A 35 -7.91 0.29 1.69
N SER A 36 -7.49 1.34 2.40
CA SER A 36 -6.76 1.25 3.68
C SER A 36 -7.59 0.59 4.78
N VAL A 37 -8.89 0.89 4.84
CA VAL A 37 -9.83 0.19 5.76
C VAL A 37 -9.89 -1.31 5.44
N CYS A 38 -9.99 -1.69 4.15
CA CYS A 38 -9.97 -3.10 3.79
C CYS A 38 -8.64 -3.77 4.12
N TRP A 39 -7.50 -3.11 3.85
CA TRP A 39 -6.18 -3.65 4.17
C TRP A 39 -5.96 -3.85 5.67
N SER A 40 -6.51 -2.98 6.52
CA SER A 40 -6.31 -3.00 7.97
C SER A 40 -6.82 -4.26 8.67
N PHE A 41 -7.70 -5.05 8.04
CA PHE A 41 -8.11 -6.35 8.56
C PHE A 41 -7.03 -7.43 8.45
N GLY A 42 -5.96 -7.19 7.67
CA GLY A 42 -4.95 -8.20 7.37
C GLY A 42 -4.32 -8.83 8.61
N GLY A 43 -3.89 -8.01 9.57
CA GLY A 43 -3.24 -8.48 10.80
C GLY A 43 -4.12 -9.39 11.66
N LEU A 44 -5.41 -9.07 11.78
CA LEU A 44 -6.35 -9.87 12.55
C LEU A 44 -6.56 -11.25 11.91
N PHE A 45 -6.91 -11.31 10.63
CA PHE A 45 -7.28 -12.57 9.99
C PHE A 45 -6.10 -13.49 9.71
N ILE A 46 -4.88 -12.96 9.50
CA ILE A 46 -3.66 -13.79 9.34
C ILE A 46 -3.38 -14.62 10.59
N LYS A 47 -3.71 -14.13 11.80
CA LYS A 47 -3.53 -14.85 13.07
C LYS A 47 -4.33 -16.17 13.12
N PHE A 48 -5.43 -16.27 12.40
CA PHE A 48 -6.30 -17.47 12.36
C PHE A 48 -5.85 -18.53 11.35
N ILE A 49 -4.79 -18.27 10.57
CA ILE A 49 -4.37 -19.17 9.50
C ILE A 49 -3.05 -19.86 9.89
N PRO A 50 -3.06 -21.17 10.17
CA PRO A 50 -1.86 -21.92 10.62
C PRO A 50 -0.89 -22.27 9.47
N TRP A 51 -1.16 -21.82 8.23
CA TRP A 51 -0.35 -22.13 7.06
C TRP A 51 0.87 -21.22 6.93
N SER A 52 1.82 -21.64 6.08
CA SER A 52 2.96 -20.78 5.77
C SER A 52 2.54 -19.47 5.12
N ALA A 53 3.37 -18.50 5.29
CA ALA A 53 3.12 -17.18 4.73
C ALA A 53 3.03 -17.22 3.19
N MET A 54 3.80 -18.09 2.52
CA MET A 54 3.75 -18.23 1.06
C MET A 54 2.43 -18.87 0.60
N SER A 55 1.92 -19.86 1.33
CA SER A 55 0.61 -20.46 1.08
C SER A 55 -0.52 -19.43 1.19
N ILE A 56 -0.48 -18.59 2.24
CA ILE A 56 -1.43 -17.49 2.41
C ILE A 56 -1.33 -16.50 1.25
N VAL A 57 -0.12 -16.09 0.84
CA VAL A 57 0.10 -15.18 -0.30
C VAL A 57 -0.50 -15.76 -1.58
N GLY A 58 -0.25 -17.04 -1.87
CA GLY A 58 -0.74 -17.69 -3.08
C GLY A 58 -2.27 -17.75 -3.15
N ILE A 59 -2.90 -18.27 -2.09
CA ILE A 59 -4.36 -18.46 -2.05
C ILE A 59 -5.08 -17.11 -2.09
N ARG A 60 -4.68 -16.13 -1.26
CA ARG A 60 -5.34 -14.82 -1.26
C ARG A 60 -5.16 -14.08 -2.58
N ALA A 61 -3.99 -14.20 -3.24
CA ALA A 61 -3.76 -13.60 -4.55
C ALA A 61 -4.61 -14.27 -5.64
N PHE A 62 -4.76 -15.59 -5.60
CA PHE A 62 -5.65 -16.33 -6.49
C PHE A 62 -7.10 -15.87 -6.35
N LEU A 63 -7.62 -15.76 -5.13
CA LEU A 63 -8.96 -15.26 -4.87
C LEU A 63 -9.14 -13.80 -5.31
N ALA A 64 -8.14 -12.95 -5.06
CA ALA A 64 -8.14 -11.57 -5.55
C ALA A 64 -8.13 -11.49 -7.08
N ALA A 65 -7.39 -12.37 -7.76
CA ALA A 65 -7.40 -12.45 -9.21
C ALA A 65 -8.81 -12.80 -9.74
N ILE A 66 -9.52 -13.73 -9.10
CA ILE A 66 -10.92 -14.06 -9.44
C ILE A 66 -11.82 -12.83 -9.27
N VAL A 67 -11.71 -12.11 -8.14
CA VAL A 67 -12.47 -10.87 -7.89
C VAL A 67 -12.20 -9.84 -8.99
N PHE A 68 -10.94 -9.67 -9.39
CA PHE A 68 -10.57 -8.75 -10.48
C PHE A 68 -11.10 -9.18 -11.85
N ILE A 69 -11.13 -10.48 -12.15
CA ILE A 69 -11.73 -11.01 -13.37
C ILE A 69 -13.22 -10.67 -13.44
N ILE A 70 -13.94 -10.90 -12.33
CA ILE A 70 -15.37 -10.60 -12.23
C ILE A 70 -15.61 -9.08 -12.36
N TYR A 71 -14.79 -8.27 -11.68
CA TYR A 71 -14.91 -6.81 -11.74
C TYR A 71 -14.62 -6.24 -13.12
N ARG A 72 -13.52 -6.68 -13.75
CA ARG A 72 -13.11 -6.23 -15.07
C ARG A 72 -13.95 -6.83 -16.20
N ARG A 73 -14.65 -7.92 -15.96
CA ARG A 73 -15.35 -8.74 -16.95
C ARG A 73 -14.45 -9.14 -18.12
N SER A 74 -13.15 -9.31 -17.86
CA SER A 74 -12.12 -9.58 -18.88
C SER A 74 -10.92 -10.28 -18.29
N PHE A 75 -10.41 -11.26 -19.02
CA PHE A 75 -9.11 -11.92 -18.76
C PHE A 75 -7.94 -11.27 -19.51
N LYS A 76 -8.22 -10.26 -20.36
CA LYS A 76 -7.17 -9.64 -21.16
C LYS A 76 -6.11 -9.00 -20.29
N VAL A 77 -4.84 -9.30 -20.59
CA VAL A 77 -3.67 -8.73 -19.93
C VAL A 77 -2.87 -7.94 -20.96
N GLU A 78 -2.57 -6.70 -20.63
CA GLU A 78 -1.72 -5.82 -21.45
C GLU A 78 -0.33 -5.77 -20.84
N PHE A 79 0.68 -6.22 -21.58
CA PHE A 79 2.07 -6.28 -21.16
C PHE A 79 2.83 -5.00 -21.52
N THR A 80 2.40 -3.84 -20.98
CA THR A 80 3.18 -2.62 -21.10
C THR A 80 4.30 -2.59 -20.05
N ALA A 81 5.35 -1.81 -20.31
CA ALA A 81 6.45 -1.68 -19.34
C ALA A 81 5.97 -1.17 -17.98
N GLY A 82 5.01 -0.23 -17.98
CA GLY A 82 4.41 0.29 -16.75
C GLY A 82 3.61 -0.78 -15.98
N ASN A 83 2.80 -1.59 -16.68
CA ASN A 83 2.03 -2.67 -16.07
C ASN A 83 2.95 -3.75 -15.46
N ILE A 84 3.97 -4.18 -16.21
CA ILE A 84 4.93 -5.19 -15.74
C ILE A 84 5.69 -4.67 -14.52
N LEU A 85 6.22 -3.44 -14.58
CA LEU A 85 6.98 -2.86 -13.47
C LEU A 85 6.12 -2.72 -12.21
N THR A 86 4.88 -2.25 -12.34
CA THR A 86 3.94 -2.16 -11.22
C THR A 86 3.62 -3.54 -10.65
N ALA A 87 3.40 -4.55 -11.49
CA ALA A 87 3.12 -5.92 -11.07
C ALA A 87 4.29 -6.54 -10.30
N VAL A 88 5.52 -6.35 -10.78
CA VAL A 88 6.74 -6.80 -10.10
C VAL A 88 6.90 -6.07 -8.76
N CYS A 89 6.69 -4.76 -8.71
CA CYS A 89 6.71 -4.00 -7.46
C CYS A 89 5.65 -4.51 -6.47
N LEU A 90 4.42 -4.78 -6.92
CA LEU A 90 3.38 -5.33 -6.05
C LEU A 90 3.73 -6.71 -5.52
N SER A 91 4.23 -7.59 -6.38
CA SER A 91 4.66 -8.94 -5.99
C SER A 91 5.80 -8.87 -4.97
N SER A 92 6.84 -8.07 -5.27
CA SER A 92 7.95 -7.84 -4.35
C SER A 92 7.49 -7.27 -3.01
N THR A 93 6.61 -6.24 -3.01
CA THR A 93 6.02 -5.68 -1.78
C THR A 93 5.40 -6.77 -0.93
N THR A 94 4.55 -7.61 -1.52
CA THR A 94 3.83 -8.65 -0.80
C THR A 94 4.75 -9.73 -0.25
N VAL A 95 5.64 -10.25 -1.10
CA VAL A 95 6.56 -11.35 -0.71
C VAL A 95 7.54 -10.86 0.37
N MET A 96 8.19 -9.71 0.16
CA MET A 96 9.15 -9.17 1.12
C MET A 96 8.52 -8.81 2.46
N TYR A 97 7.29 -8.27 2.46
CA TYR A 97 6.55 -7.99 3.69
C TYR A 97 6.25 -9.26 4.50
N VAL A 98 5.87 -10.32 3.80
CA VAL A 98 5.60 -11.60 4.44
C VAL A 98 6.86 -12.20 5.07
N PHE A 99 7.99 -12.18 4.35
CA PHE A 99 9.28 -12.61 4.92
C PHE A 99 9.70 -11.72 6.10
N ALA A 100 9.53 -10.39 5.99
CA ALA A 100 9.80 -9.47 7.08
C ALA A 100 9.04 -9.87 8.34
N ASN A 101 7.72 -10.10 8.25
CA ASN A 101 6.89 -10.51 9.39
C ASN A 101 7.31 -11.84 10.03
N LYS A 102 8.00 -12.72 9.30
CA LYS A 102 8.54 -13.97 9.85
C LYS A 102 9.91 -13.81 10.48
N LEU A 103 10.69 -12.85 10.02
CA LEU A 103 12.10 -12.67 10.40
C LEU A 103 12.30 -11.53 11.40
N THR A 104 11.30 -10.65 11.60
CA THR A 104 11.33 -9.57 12.59
C THR A 104 9.97 -9.41 13.25
N THR A 105 9.80 -8.42 14.14
CA THR A 105 8.50 -8.16 14.75
C THR A 105 7.53 -7.55 13.74
N ALA A 106 6.23 -7.82 13.89
CA ALA A 106 5.20 -7.24 13.04
C ALA A 106 5.23 -5.70 13.08
N ALA A 107 5.50 -5.11 14.25
CA ALA A 107 5.66 -3.67 14.43
C ALA A 107 6.83 -3.11 13.61
N ALA A 108 8.00 -3.74 13.68
CA ALA A 108 9.17 -3.33 12.91
C ALA A 108 8.94 -3.52 11.39
N ALA A 109 8.32 -4.62 10.98
CA ALA A 109 8.01 -4.87 9.58
C ALA A 109 7.09 -3.79 8.99
N ILE A 110 6.02 -3.42 9.70
CA ILE A 110 5.09 -2.36 9.28
C ILE A 110 5.79 -1.00 9.28
N LEU A 111 6.48 -0.64 10.38
CA LEU A 111 7.16 0.65 10.49
C LEU A 111 8.16 0.87 9.34
N LEU A 112 8.99 -0.13 9.06
CA LEU A 112 9.99 -0.06 8.01
C LEU A 112 9.38 -0.07 6.60
N GLN A 113 8.29 -0.78 6.37
CA GLN A 113 7.54 -0.72 5.12
C GLN A 113 6.97 0.69 4.89
N PHE A 114 6.46 1.35 5.93
CA PHE A 114 5.95 2.72 5.84
C PHE A 114 7.03 3.80 5.74
N THR A 115 8.29 3.45 5.49
CA THR A 115 9.29 4.37 4.93
C THR A 115 9.06 4.63 3.42
N ALA A 116 8.12 3.95 2.79
CA ALA A 116 7.74 4.12 1.38
C ALA A 116 7.58 5.60 0.93
N PRO A 117 6.99 6.54 1.69
CA PRO A 117 6.94 7.95 1.31
C PRO A 117 8.31 8.59 1.06
N ILE A 118 9.35 8.18 1.82
CA ILE A 118 10.73 8.62 1.57
C ILE A 118 11.19 8.13 0.19
N PHE A 119 10.99 6.86 -0.09
CA PHE A 119 11.36 6.26 -1.37
C PHE A 119 10.60 6.88 -2.54
N ILE A 120 9.32 7.27 -2.37
CA ILE A 120 8.58 8.03 -3.38
C ILE A 120 9.30 9.35 -3.69
N ILE A 121 9.68 10.12 -2.66
CA ILE A 121 10.43 11.37 -2.84
C ILE A 121 11.75 11.12 -3.56
N LEU A 122 12.51 10.10 -3.16
CA LEU A 122 13.78 9.75 -3.79
C LEU A 122 13.61 9.32 -5.26
N ILE A 123 12.59 8.52 -5.57
CA ILE A 123 12.28 8.11 -6.95
C ILE A 123 11.97 9.34 -7.80
N TYR A 124 11.15 10.28 -7.32
CA TYR A 124 10.84 11.51 -8.05
C TYR A 124 12.08 12.40 -8.22
N LEU A 125 12.93 12.51 -7.20
CA LEU A 125 14.15 13.31 -7.26
C LEU A 125 15.16 12.71 -8.26
N ILE A 126 15.41 11.40 -8.21
CA ILE A 126 16.47 10.74 -8.99
C ILE A 126 16.02 10.53 -10.45
N PHE A 127 14.86 9.91 -10.67
CA PHE A 127 14.41 9.49 -12.01
C PHE A 127 13.65 10.57 -12.75
N TYR A 128 12.86 11.39 -12.05
CA TYR A 128 12.05 12.45 -12.66
C TYR A 128 12.68 13.85 -12.49
N LYS A 129 13.78 13.96 -11.75
CA LYS A 129 14.49 15.23 -11.43
C LYS A 129 13.57 16.29 -10.81
N LYS A 130 12.53 15.88 -10.11
CA LYS A 130 11.55 16.74 -9.44
C LYS A 130 11.93 16.91 -7.98
N LYS A 131 12.14 18.17 -7.56
CA LYS A 131 12.41 18.50 -6.16
C LYS A 131 11.13 18.39 -5.33
N PRO A 132 11.20 17.82 -4.10
CA PRO A 132 10.05 17.80 -3.20
C PRO A 132 9.69 19.23 -2.74
N THR A 133 8.41 19.48 -2.53
CA THR A 133 7.98 20.71 -1.84
C THR A 133 8.26 20.58 -0.35
N LEU A 134 8.48 21.70 0.32
CA LEU A 134 8.71 21.71 1.78
C LEU A 134 7.54 21.05 2.54
N SER A 135 6.31 21.30 2.11
CA SER A 135 5.12 20.67 2.70
C SER A 135 5.09 19.15 2.54
N ALA A 136 5.56 18.62 1.39
CA ALA A 136 5.69 17.17 1.19
C ALA A 136 6.73 16.57 2.15
N VAL A 137 7.88 17.22 2.31
CA VAL A 137 8.92 16.78 3.24
C VAL A 137 8.41 16.80 4.69
N ILE A 138 7.75 17.90 5.11
CA ILE A 138 7.16 18.01 6.45
C ILE A 138 6.11 16.91 6.68
N ALA A 139 5.21 16.67 5.72
CA ALA A 139 4.20 15.63 5.84
C ALA A 139 4.81 14.23 6.00
N VAL A 140 5.86 13.92 5.23
CA VAL A 140 6.57 12.64 5.36
C VAL A 140 7.24 12.50 6.72
N LEU A 141 7.94 13.54 7.18
CA LEU A 141 8.61 13.52 8.49
C LEU A 141 7.61 13.38 9.64
N LEU A 142 6.52 14.12 9.63
CA LEU A 142 5.48 14.02 10.66
C LEU A 142 4.79 12.64 10.65
N THR A 143 4.53 12.08 9.47
CA THR A 143 3.97 10.73 9.36
C THR A 143 4.93 9.69 9.95
N LEU A 144 6.23 9.78 9.68
CA LEU A 144 7.23 8.87 10.25
C LEU A 144 7.36 9.03 11.77
N VAL A 145 7.35 10.26 12.28
CA VAL A 145 7.34 10.51 13.74
C VAL A 145 6.07 9.92 14.37
N GLY A 146 4.91 10.13 13.76
CA GLY A 146 3.66 9.52 14.20
C GLY A 146 3.70 8.00 14.21
N MET A 147 4.29 7.38 13.18
CA MET A 147 4.49 5.93 13.11
C MET A 147 5.47 5.41 14.17
N MET A 148 6.58 6.11 14.40
CA MET A 148 7.53 5.76 15.47
C MET A 148 6.88 5.82 16.84
N LEU A 149 6.07 6.86 17.13
CA LEU A 149 5.30 6.95 18.35
C LEU A 149 4.27 5.83 18.44
N PHE A 150 3.53 5.57 17.37
CA PHE A 150 2.48 4.54 17.32
C PHE A 150 3.00 3.14 17.69
N PHE A 151 4.19 2.80 17.24
CA PHE A 151 4.81 1.52 17.52
C PHE A 151 5.83 1.54 18.67
N ALA A 152 6.02 2.65 19.36
CA ALA A 152 7.07 2.84 20.38
C ALA A 152 7.07 1.77 21.48
N GLU A 153 5.87 1.31 21.89
CA GLU A 153 5.70 0.29 22.93
C GLU A 153 5.97 -1.14 22.42
N ASN A 154 5.97 -1.35 21.09
CA ASN A 154 6.10 -2.64 20.44
C ASN A 154 7.37 -2.78 19.59
N LEU A 155 8.27 -1.79 19.65
CA LEU A 155 9.54 -1.82 18.95
C LEU A 155 10.53 -2.70 19.71
N ASP A 156 10.79 -3.86 19.16
CA ASP A 156 11.92 -4.68 19.54
C ASP A 156 12.98 -4.63 18.44
N SER A 157 14.25 -4.90 18.79
CA SER A 157 15.40 -4.73 17.90
C SER A 157 15.42 -5.61 16.65
N GLY A 158 14.45 -6.52 16.49
CA GLY A 158 14.18 -7.33 15.31
C GLY A 158 15.42 -7.99 14.69
N ALA A 159 15.26 -9.03 13.90
CA ALA A 159 16.38 -9.61 13.18
C ALA A 159 16.79 -8.74 11.98
N PHE A 160 18.07 -8.53 11.78
CA PHE A 160 18.67 -7.71 10.71
C PHE A 160 18.08 -8.00 9.33
N TRP A 161 17.99 -9.29 8.95
CA TRP A 161 17.45 -9.70 7.66
C TRP A 161 15.96 -9.37 7.50
N GLY A 162 15.17 -9.51 8.56
CA GLY A 162 13.75 -9.13 8.55
C GLY A 162 13.57 -7.63 8.31
N ASN A 163 14.40 -6.80 8.92
CA ASN A 163 14.38 -5.36 8.73
C ASN A 163 14.78 -4.96 7.30
N ILE A 164 15.76 -5.64 6.70
CA ILE A 164 16.13 -5.43 5.29
C ILE A 164 14.95 -5.80 4.38
N MET A 165 14.30 -6.94 4.59
CA MET A 165 13.13 -7.34 3.81
C MET A 165 12.00 -6.32 3.93
N ALA A 166 11.76 -5.76 5.12
CA ALA A 166 10.78 -4.71 5.34
C ALA A 166 11.10 -3.42 4.57
N LEU A 167 12.37 -3.00 4.54
CA LEU A 167 12.80 -1.84 3.74
C LEU A 167 12.66 -2.08 2.24
N ILE A 168 13.01 -3.27 1.75
CA ILE A 168 12.80 -3.66 0.33
C ILE A 168 11.30 -3.64 0.01
N SER A 169 10.45 -4.12 0.92
CA SER A 169 9.00 -4.04 0.78
C SER A 169 8.53 -2.59 0.67
N GLY A 170 9.06 -1.69 1.51
CA GLY A 170 8.76 -0.25 1.46
C GLY A 170 9.19 0.41 0.15
N LEU A 171 10.40 0.09 -0.35
CA LEU A 171 10.86 0.56 -1.66
C LEU A 171 9.97 0.04 -2.79
N SER A 172 9.60 -1.24 -2.75
CA SER A 172 8.72 -1.86 -3.74
C SER A 172 7.31 -1.25 -3.69
N MET A 173 6.79 -0.98 -2.49
CA MET A 173 5.52 -0.29 -2.29
C MET A 173 5.55 1.14 -2.89
N ALA A 174 6.63 1.89 -2.69
CA ALA A 174 6.83 3.17 -3.36
C ALA A 174 6.79 3.03 -4.89
N GLY A 175 7.40 1.97 -5.42
CA GLY A 175 7.32 1.60 -6.83
C GLY A 175 5.88 1.37 -7.30
N VAL A 176 5.04 0.67 -6.52
CA VAL A 176 3.61 0.49 -6.84
C VAL A 176 2.91 1.84 -6.99
N TYR A 177 3.11 2.77 -6.04
CA TYR A 177 2.47 4.09 -6.10
C TYR A 177 2.94 4.91 -7.29
N VAL A 178 4.26 4.97 -7.53
CA VAL A 178 4.84 5.80 -8.59
C VAL A 178 4.58 5.21 -9.97
N CYS A 179 4.76 3.90 -10.16
CA CYS A 179 4.56 3.26 -11.46
C CYS A 179 3.10 3.30 -11.92
N ASN A 180 2.14 3.28 -10.99
CA ASN A 180 0.73 3.49 -11.32
C ASN A 180 0.41 4.90 -11.86
N LYS A 181 1.37 5.84 -11.79
CA LYS A 181 1.24 7.20 -12.38
C LYS A 181 1.85 7.33 -13.76
N ARG A 182 2.48 6.29 -14.27
CA ARG A 182 3.02 6.30 -15.63
C ARG A 182 1.89 6.28 -16.67
N PRO A 183 2.06 6.97 -17.79
CA PRO A 183 1.04 7.05 -18.85
C PRO A 183 0.76 5.68 -19.53
N ASP A 184 1.74 4.77 -19.49
CA ASP A 184 1.65 3.41 -20.04
C ASP A 184 1.14 2.37 -19.03
N THR A 185 0.67 2.82 -17.85
CA THR A 185 0.14 1.93 -16.80
C THR A 185 -1.38 2.03 -16.71
N ASN A 186 -2.04 0.87 -16.83
CA ASN A 186 -3.41 0.68 -16.40
C ASN A 186 -3.40 0.02 -15.01
N PRO A 187 -3.77 0.73 -13.92
CA PRO A 187 -3.69 0.17 -12.56
C PRO A 187 -4.41 -1.17 -12.40
N GLU A 188 -5.60 -1.31 -12.98
CA GLU A 188 -6.38 -2.54 -12.85
C GLU A 188 -5.68 -3.74 -13.50
N ASN A 189 -5.04 -3.50 -14.64
CA ASN A 189 -4.30 -4.53 -15.36
C ASN A 189 -2.98 -4.87 -14.66
N ALA A 190 -2.26 -3.85 -14.20
CA ALA A 190 -0.99 -4.02 -13.49
C ALA A 190 -1.15 -4.78 -12.16
N LEU A 191 -2.20 -4.46 -11.39
CA LEU A 191 -2.50 -5.13 -10.13
C LEU A 191 -2.94 -6.58 -10.37
N PHE A 192 -3.79 -6.83 -11.38
CA PHE A 192 -4.17 -8.18 -11.77
C PHE A 192 -2.96 -9.03 -12.15
N LEU A 193 -2.02 -8.48 -12.93
CA LEU A 193 -0.77 -9.15 -13.28
C LEU A 193 0.06 -9.51 -12.02
N GLY A 194 0.14 -8.59 -11.05
CA GLY A 194 0.80 -8.83 -9.76
C GLY A 194 0.15 -9.96 -8.96
N PHE A 195 -1.19 -10.06 -8.96
CA PHE A 195 -1.88 -11.20 -8.35
C PHE A 195 -1.56 -12.51 -9.06
N MET A 196 -1.49 -12.52 -10.38
CA MET A 196 -1.08 -13.71 -11.13
C MET A 196 0.33 -14.16 -10.75
N ILE A 197 1.29 -13.22 -10.64
CA ILE A 197 2.66 -13.53 -10.21
C ILE A 197 2.65 -14.12 -8.80
N ASN A 198 1.97 -13.49 -7.84
CA ASN A 198 1.88 -13.96 -6.46
C ASN A 198 1.19 -15.33 -6.35
N THR A 199 0.17 -15.58 -7.17
CA THR A 199 -0.48 -16.89 -7.28
C THR A 199 0.51 -17.94 -7.76
N CYS A 200 1.23 -17.69 -8.83
CA CYS A 200 2.22 -18.63 -9.38
C CYS A 200 3.35 -18.93 -8.37
N ILE A 201 3.80 -17.94 -7.60
CA ILE A 201 4.86 -18.10 -6.61
C ILE A 201 4.34 -18.83 -5.37
N GLY A 202 3.15 -18.49 -4.87
CA GLY A 202 2.66 -18.96 -3.58
C GLY A 202 1.82 -20.23 -3.63
N LEU A 203 1.09 -20.49 -4.73
CA LEU A 203 0.19 -21.64 -4.84
C LEU A 203 0.91 -23.02 -4.70
N PRO A 204 2.14 -23.22 -5.22
CA PRO A 204 2.85 -24.49 -5.02
C PRO A 204 3.04 -24.84 -3.53
N PHE A 205 3.27 -23.85 -2.65
CA PHE A 205 3.38 -24.07 -1.21
C PHE A 205 2.03 -24.47 -0.61
N ALA A 206 0.96 -23.84 -1.07
CA ALA A 206 -0.39 -24.15 -0.60
C ALA A 206 -0.78 -25.62 -0.89
N LEU A 207 -0.36 -26.19 -2.01
CA LEU A 207 -0.66 -27.58 -2.37
C LEU A 207 -0.09 -28.63 -1.40
N THR A 208 0.95 -28.26 -0.63
CA THR A 208 1.64 -29.15 0.30
C THR A 208 1.31 -28.91 1.77
N GLU A 209 0.79 -27.72 2.13
CA GLU A 209 0.69 -27.26 3.52
C GLU A 209 -0.74 -27.03 4.00
N VAL A 210 -1.70 -26.88 3.08
CA VAL A 210 -3.06 -26.48 3.44
C VAL A 210 -3.82 -27.62 4.14
N THR A 211 -4.38 -27.31 5.29
CA THR A 211 -5.21 -28.22 6.07
C THR A 211 -6.71 -27.95 5.88
N PRO A 212 -7.61 -28.92 6.09
CA PRO A 212 -9.05 -28.75 5.96
C PRO A 212 -9.69 -28.00 7.16
N ASP A 213 -9.02 -27.01 7.73
CA ASP A 213 -9.54 -26.16 8.80
C ASP A 213 -10.49 -25.11 8.24
N ILE A 214 -11.77 -25.19 8.59
CA ILE A 214 -12.81 -24.28 8.08
C ILE A 214 -12.55 -22.83 8.50
N ASN A 215 -12.01 -22.58 9.70
CA ASN A 215 -11.72 -21.23 10.17
C ASN A 215 -10.59 -20.59 9.36
N ALA A 216 -9.55 -21.37 9.04
CA ALA A 216 -8.46 -20.93 8.19
C ALA A 216 -8.94 -20.62 6.76
N TRP A 217 -9.84 -21.46 6.22
CA TRP A 217 -10.44 -21.21 4.89
C TRP A 217 -11.33 -19.98 4.87
N VAL A 218 -12.16 -19.75 5.89
CA VAL A 218 -12.97 -18.53 6.00
C VAL A 218 -12.08 -17.29 6.12
N ALA A 219 -11.02 -17.37 6.95
CA ALA A 219 -10.08 -16.27 7.11
C ALA A 219 -9.34 -15.93 5.81
N VAL A 220 -8.80 -16.93 5.09
CA VAL A 220 -8.09 -16.69 3.82
C VAL A 220 -9.03 -16.23 2.72
N ALA A 221 -10.29 -16.71 2.70
CA ALA A 221 -11.30 -16.23 1.77
C ALA A 221 -11.61 -14.74 2.00
N PHE A 222 -11.79 -14.32 3.26
CA PHE A 222 -11.94 -12.91 3.61
C PHE A 222 -10.73 -12.08 3.19
N LEU A 223 -9.52 -12.56 3.48
CA LEU A 223 -8.28 -11.91 3.06
C LEU A 223 -8.17 -11.77 1.54
N GLY A 224 -8.48 -12.82 0.78
CA GLY A 224 -8.38 -12.78 -0.67
C GLY A 224 -9.46 -11.91 -1.32
N ILE A 225 -10.69 -12.01 -0.85
CA ILE A 225 -11.83 -11.31 -1.48
C ILE A 225 -11.90 -9.85 -1.01
N VAL A 226 -11.88 -9.61 0.31
CA VAL A 226 -12.12 -8.28 0.88
C VAL A 226 -10.81 -7.51 1.02
N GLN A 227 -9.86 -8.07 1.78
CA GLN A 227 -8.62 -7.40 2.15
C GLN A 227 -7.68 -7.17 0.95
N VAL A 228 -7.70 -8.05 -0.06
CA VAL A 228 -6.91 -7.87 -1.30
C VAL A 228 -7.84 -7.48 -2.46
N GLY A 229 -8.85 -8.28 -2.79
CA GLY A 229 -9.68 -8.08 -3.96
C GLY A 229 -10.36 -6.70 -3.99
N PHE A 230 -11.27 -6.44 -3.06
CA PHE A 230 -11.98 -5.15 -3.01
C PHE A 230 -11.05 -3.98 -2.68
N ALA A 231 -10.08 -4.17 -1.77
CA ALA A 231 -9.13 -3.12 -1.44
C ALA A 231 -8.40 -2.60 -2.67
N TYR A 232 -7.88 -3.50 -3.51
CA TYR A 232 -7.15 -3.08 -4.71
C TYR A 232 -8.07 -2.58 -5.84
N ILE A 233 -9.36 -2.94 -5.86
CA ILE A 233 -10.33 -2.26 -6.74
C ILE A 233 -10.48 -0.80 -6.30
N PHE A 234 -10.65 -0.52 -5.00
CA PHE A 234 -10.68 0.85 -4.49
C PHE A 234 -9.36 1.57 -4.76
N PHE A 235 -8.23 0.93 -4.47
CA PHE A 235 -6.91 1.49 -4.75
C PHE A 235 -6.74 1.86 -6.23
N SER A 236 -7.13 1.00 -7.16
CA SER A 236 -7.01 1.27 -8.61
C SER A 236 -7.80 2.51 -9.04
N LYS A 237 -8.98 2.73 -8.46
CA LYS A 237 -9.80 3.92 -8.69
C LYS A 237 -9.18 5.16 -8.04
N GLY A 238 -8.68 5.04 -6.81
CA GLY A 238 -8.12 6.13 -6.03
C GLY A 238 -6.78 6.61 -6.59
N ILE A 239 -5.88 5.71 -6.95
CA ILE A 239 -4.54 6.07 -7.44
C ILE A 239 -4.57 6.83 -8.78
N LYS A 240 -5.58 6.62 -9.62
CA LYS A 240 -5.77 7.42 -10.85
C LYS A 240 -6.02 8.90 -10.56
N LYS A 241 -6.66 9.20 -9.43
CA LYS A 241 -7.19 10.52 -9.04
C LYS A 241 -6.41 11.21 -7.91
N THR A 242 -5.43 10.54 -7.31
CA THR A 242 -4.65 11.02 -6.16
C THR A 242 -3.17 10.96 -6.50
N SER A 243 -2.35 11.92 -6.04
CA SER A 243 -0.89 11.84 -6.25
C SER A 243 -0.31 10.60 -5.55
N ALA A 244 0.82 10.08 -6.06
CA ALA A 244 1.47 8.90 -5.49
C ALA A 244 1.82 9.09 -4.00
N LEU A 245 2.37 10.26 -3.65
CA LEU A 245 2.75 10.56 -2.27
C LEU A 245 1.53 10.69 -1.36
N LEU A 246 0.49 11.43 -1.77
CA LEU A 246 -0.73 11.58 -0.96
C LEU A 246 -1.44 10.23 -0.77
N ALA A 247 -1.54 9.41 -1.81
CA ALA A 247 -2.11 8.08 -1.71
C ALA A 247 -1.35 7.20 -0.71
N CYS A 248 0.00 7.24 -0.75
CA CYS A 248 0.84 6.52 0.19
C CYS A 248 0.67 7.03 1.64
N LEU A 249 0.60 8.34 1.85
CA LEU A 249 0.37 8.93 3.18
C LEU A 249 -1.02 8.56 3.73
N ILE A 250 -2.07 8.59 2.90
CA ILE A 250 -3.42 8.17 3.31
C ILE A 250 -3.41 6.69 3.73
N SER A 251 -2.62 5.86 3.06
CA SER A 251 -2.53 4.43 3.42
C SER A 251 -1.94 4.18 4.81
N ALA A 252 -1.29 5.18 5.43
CA ALA A 252 -0.85 5.10 6.84
C ALA A 252 -2.02 5.00 7.84
N ILE A 253 -3.27 5.12 7.41
CA ILE A 253 -4.46 4.80 8.19
C ILE A 253 -4.57 3.28 8.46
N GLU A 254 -4.07 2.45 7.54
CA GLU A 254 -4.12 0.98 7.66
C GLU A 254 -3.54 0.46 8.99
N PRO A 255 -2.27 0.75 9.36
CA PRO A 255 -1.70 0.28 10.62
C PRO A 255 -2.38 0.86 11.86
N ILE A 256 -3.01 2.03 11.77
CA ILE A 256 -3.75 2.64 12.89
C ILE A 256 -5.03 1.85 13.18
N LEU A 257 -5.73 1.40 12.15
CA LEU A 257 -6.98 0.66 12.28
C LEU A 257 -6.77 -0.79 12.74
N ASN A 258 -5.62 -1.40 12.43
CA ASN A 258 -5.35 -2.81 12.73
C ASN A 258 -5.52 -3.14 14.23
N PRO A 259 -4.89 -2.44 15.21
CA PRO A 259 -5.10 -2.71 16.64
C PRO A 259 -6.55 -2.44 17.09
N ILE A 260 -7.27 -1.54 16.43
CA ILE A 260 -8.69 -1.28 16.74
C ILE A 260 -9.53 -2.52 16.44
N TRP A 261 -9.28 -3.21 15.33
CA TRP A 261 -9.97 -4.46 15.02
C TRP A 261 -9.61 -5.59 15.96
N VAL A 262 -8.33 -5.69 16.36
CA VAL A 262 -7.87 -6.67 17.37
C VAL A 262 -8.55 -6.43 18.71
N MET A 263 -8.60 -5.17 19.17
CA MET A 263 -9.30 -4.78 20.39
C MET A 263 -10.80 -5.14 20.33
N LEU A 264 -11.47 -4.79 19.23
CA LEU A 264 -12.89 -5.09 19.04
C LEU A 264 -13.15 -6.62 19.03
N ALA A 265 -12.27 -7.40 18.40
CA ALA A 265 -12.37 -8.85 18.39
C ALA A 265 -12.18 -9.43 19.80
N GLY A 266 -11.29 -8.86 20.63
CA GLY A 266 -11.14 -9.21 22.05
C GLY A 266 -12.40 -8.89 22.87
N ILE A 267 -12.97 -7.69 22.71
CA ILE A 267 -14.22 -7.29 23.39
C ILE A 267 -15.38 -8.21 23.03
N LEU A 268 -15.46 -8.64 21.78
CA LEU A 268 -16.52 -9.55 21.28
C LEU A 268 -16.27 -11.03 21.62
N GLY A 269 -15.15 -11.35 22.28
CA GLY A 269 -14.81 -12.71 22.71
C GLY A 269 -14.27 -13.62 21.59
N PHE A 270 -13.89 -13.06 20.43
CA PHE A 270 -13.25 -13.80 19.34
C PHE A 270 -11.76 -14.07 19.59
N LEU A 271 -11.13 -13.31 20.48
CA LEU A 271 -9.73 -13.49 20.90
C LEU A 271 -9.66 -13.73 22.41
N PRO A 272 -8.72 -14.57 22.89
CA PRO A 272 -8.60 -14.92 24.31
C PRO A 272 -8.12 -13.75 25.17
N GLU A 273 -7.41 -12.80 24.60
CA GLU A 273 -6.83 -11.64 25.27
C GLU A 273 -7.35 -10.33 24.67
N LEU A 274 -7.62 -9.35 25.54
CA LEU A 274 -8.01 -7.99 25.16
C LEU A 274 -6.75 -7.13 25.01
N GLU A 275 -6.37 -6.83 23.77
CA GLU A 275 -5.27 -5.90 23.48
C GLU A 275 -5.83 -4.48 23.34
N ILE A 276 -5.46 -3.57 24.25
CA ILE A 276 -5.84 -2.16 24.19
C ILE A 276 -4.66 -1.34 23.68
N PRO A 277 -4.83 -0.48 22.65
CA PRO A 277 -3.75 0.40 22.20
C PRO A 277 -3.25 1.31 23.33
N GLY A 278 -1.94 1.37 23.52
CA GLY A 278 -1.33 2.22 24.52
C GLY A 278 -1.42 3.72 24.22
N LEU A 279 -1.01 4.57 25.16
CA LEU A 279 -1.06 6.02 25.01
C LEU A 279 -0.23 6.53 23.82
N PHE A 280 0.96 5.97 23.61
CA PHE A 280 1.81 6.33 22.47
C PHE A 280 1.19 5.96 21.12
N ALA A 281 0.49 4.83 21.05
CA ALA A 281 -0.25 4.44 19.86
C ALA A 281 -1.38 5.44 19.55
N LEU A 282 -2.11 5.91 20.56
CA LEU A 282 -3.16 6.93 20.39
C LEU A 282 -2.57 8.26 19.90
N ILE A 283 -1.50 8.75 20.54
CA ILE A 283 -0.84 10.00 20.15
C ILE A 283 -0.28 9.88 18.72
N GLY A 284 0.44 8.81 18.42
CA GLY A 284 1.00 8.56 17.09
C GLY A 284 -0.07 8.51 16.01
N GLY A 285 -1.18 7.81 16.27
CA GLY A 285 -2.33 7.75 15.37
C GLY A 285 -2.95 9.13 15.09
N ILE A 286 -3.12 9.96 16.12
CA ILE A 286 -3.61 11.34 15.96
C ILE A 286 -2.65 12.16 15.11
N VAL A 287 -1.34 12.09 15.34
CA VAL A 287 -0.32 12.81 14.55
C VAL A 287 -0.41 12.40 13.07
N ILE A 288 -0.52 11.11 12.77
CA ILE A 288 -0.64 10.61 11.39
C ILE A 288 -1.92 11.17 10.74
N ILE A 289 -3.07 11.04 11.40
CA ILE A 289 -4.36 11.50 10.85
C ILE A 289 -4.34 13.00 10.57
N LEU A 290 -3.89 13.82 11.54
CA LEU A 290 -3.81 15.27 11.38
C LEU A 290 -2.84 15.65 10.25
N THR A 291 -1.73 14.95 10.10
CA THR A 291 -0.77 15.17 9.02
C THR A 291 -1.38 14.88 7.65
N VAL A 292 -2.03 13.74 7.51
CA VAL A 292 -2.67 13.31 6.24
C VAL A 292 -3.77 14.28 5.83
N VAL A 293 -4.66 14.63 6.78
CA VAL A 293 -5.76 15.57 6.53
C VAL A 293 -5.22 16.97 6.21
N GLY A 294 -4.25 17.47 6.98
CA GLY A 294 -3.64 18.79 6.77
C GLY A 294 -2.94 18.87 5.42
N TYR A 295 -2.20 17.83 5.03
CA TYR A 295 -1.51 17.78 3.75
C TYR A 295 -2.51 17.70 2.57
N ASN A 296 -3.59 16.94 2.69
CA ASN A 296 -4.64 16.88 1.67
C ASN A 296 -5.32 18.26 1.47
N ILE A 297 -5.70 18.93 2.56
CA ILE A 297 -6.29 20.28 2.51
C ILE A 297 -5.32 21.28 1.87
N TRP A 298 -4.03 21.19 2.21
CA TRP A 298 -3.02 22.08 1.64
C TRP A 298 -2.89 21.89 0.13
N ILE A 299 -2.88 20.64 -0.37
CA ILE A 299 -2.86 20.33 -1.80
C ILE A 299 -4.09 20.92 -2.51
N GLU A 300 -5.29 20.71 -1.94
CA GLU A 300 -6.52 21.25 -2.54
C GLU A 300 -6.48 22.79 -2.65
N LYS A 301 -6.05 23.48 -1.60
CA LYS A 301 -5.94 24.96 -1.61
C LYS A 301 -4.92 25.46 -2.64
N THR A 302 -3.78 24.78 -2.77
CA THR A 302 -2.75 25.18 -3.74
C THR A 302 -3.25 24.96 -5.17
N ALA A 303 -3.92 23.85 -5.45
CA ALA A 303 -4.49 23.57 -6.76
C ALA A 303 -5.59 24.58 -7.18
N VAL A 304 -6.36 25.13 -6.23
CA VAL A 304 -7.36 26.18 -6.50
C VAL A 304 -6.68 27.51 -6.80
N LYS A 305 -5.59 27.86 -6.09
CA LYS A 305 -4.84 29.09 -6.29
C LYS A 305 -4.20 29.15 -7.67
N ASP A 306 -3.62 28.03 -8.14
CA ASP A 306 -2.98 27.93 -9.45
C ASP A 306 -3.98 27.96 -10.63
N LYS A 307 -5.27 27.71 -10.38
CA LYS A 307 -6.33 27.85 -11.39
C LYS A 307 -6.85 29.29 -11.54
N ASN A 308 -6.66 30.10 -10.51
CA ASN A 308 -7.17 31.50 -10.46
C ASN A 308 -6.06 32.54 -10.76
N SER A 309 -4.83 32.09 -10.91
CA SER A 309 -3.68 32.87 -11.39
C SER A 309 -3.39 32.63 -12.87
#